data_28100c3034fa8506479b2fbd8dca2dc2
#
_entry.id   28100c3034fa8506479b2fbd8dca2dc2
#
_cell.length_a   1.000
_cell.length_b   1.000
_cell.length_c   1.000
_cell.angle_alpha   90.00
_cell.angle_beta   90.00
_cell.angle_gamma   90.00
#
_symmetry.space_group_name_H-M   'P 1'
#
loop_
_entity.id
_entity.type
_entity.pdbx_description
1 polymer ?
#
loop_
_entity_poly.entity_id
_entity_poly.type
_entity_poly.pdbx_seq_one_letter_code
_entity_poly.pdbx_strand_id
1 'polypeptide(L)'
;MAQQDINIGAADTKAGDTLFSAFTKTQSNFTELYADNLQSTIVANQGNLSTTLGGTIDSTKVYVIDGILDFTGTGLNIEIPSGGLNMVGSTFDVSKIICSDAGYTLFTSAVGGSGDVLGQDYAVEVTGSGSQVYNLTDATGFNAFEFSRINYNDCSSLGSISGYRQGLEVGTGRFGGKPELELIGTWVGGYFIDTSIV
;
A
#
# COMPACT_ATOMS: atom_id res chain seq x y z
N MET A 1 -11.06 -1.55 20.67
CA MET A 1 -10.29 -1.10 21.86
C MET A 1 -11.23 -0.92 23.04
N ALA A 2 -10.99 -1.57 24.17
CA ALA A 2 -11.75 -1.36 25.39
C ALA A 2 -10.90 -0.51 26.36
N GLN A 3 -11.05 0.81 26.27
CA GLN A 3 -10.40 1.71 27.21
C GLN A 3 -10.78 1.34 28.64
N GLN A 4 -9.78 1.18 29.51
CA GLN A 4 -10.01 0.95 30.93
C GLN A 4 -10.04 2.29 31.67
N ASP A 5 -11.15 2.55 32.36
CA ASP A 5 -11.27 3.76 33.16
C ASP A 5 -10.57 3.59 34.52
N ILE A 6 -9.72 4.54 34.85
CA ILE A 6 -9.11 4.66 36.18
C ILE A 6 -10.09 5.37 37.09
N ASN A 7 -10.60 4.66 38.09
CA ASN A 7 -11.47 5.26 39.09
C ASN A 7 -10.65 6.01 40.15
N ILE A 8 -10.63 7.31 40.08
CA ILE A 8 -9.91 8.14 41.08
C ILE A 8 -10.68 8.33 42.40
N GLY A 9 -11.95 7.86 42.45
CA GLY A 9 -12.78 8.05 43.62
C GLY A 9 -13.10 9.50 43.93
N ALA A 10 -13.86 9.70 45.02
CA ALA A 10 -13.99 11.04 45.59
C ALA A 10 -12.84 11.32 46.58
N ALA A 11 -12.47 12.60 46.72
CA ALA A 11 -11.40 12.98 47.64
C ALA A 11 -11.70 12.44 49.07
N ASP A 12 -10.69 11.87 49.70
CA ASP A 12 -10.69 11.35 51.08
C ASP A 12 -11.62 10.16 51.35
N THR A 13 -12.26 9.56 50.35
CA THR A 13 -13.19 8.43 50.55
C THR A 13 -12.55 7.06 50.49
N LYS A 14 -11.32 6.93 49.96
CA LYS A 14 -10.65 5.66 49.62
C LYS A 14 -11.47 4.77 48.70
N ALA A 15 -12.41 5.34 47.94
CA ALA A 15 -13.33 4.61 47.06
C ALA A 15 -12.83 4.42 45.62
N GLY A 16 -11.65 4.91 45.32
CA GLY A 16 -11.01 4.76 44.00
C GLY A 16 -10.17 3.49 43.84
N ASP A 17 -9.58 3.33 42.69
CA ASP A 17 -8.61 2.28 42.44
C ASP A 17 -7.40 2.43 43.37
N THR A 18 -6.88 1.31 43.83
CA THR A 18 -5.58 1.33 44.49
C THR A 18 -4.50 1.83 43.52
N LEU A 19 -3.40 2.36 44.06
CA LEU A 19 -2.29 2.82 43.23
C LEU A 19 -1.80 1.72 42.27
N PHE A 20 -1.74 0.49 42.76
CA PHE A 20 -1.37 -0.66 41.94
C PHE A 20 -2.38 -0.91 40.83
N SER A 21 -3.68 -0.91 41.10
CA SER A 21 -4.72 -1.09 40.08
C SER A 21 -4.72 0.03 39.05
N ALA A 22 -4.52 1.28 39.47
CA ALA A 22 -4.42 2.43 38.58
C ALA A 22 -3.21 2.30 37.63
N PHE A 23 -2.03 1.92 38.13
CA PHE A 23 -0.86 1.69 37.29
C PHE A 23 -1.05 0.52 36.33
N THR A 24 -1.68 -0.57 36.77
CA THR A 24 -1.97 -1.73 35.90
C THR A 24 -2.88 -1.33 34.75
N LYS A 25 -3.94 -0.57 35.02
CA LYS A 25 -4.86 -0.06 33.97
C LYS A 25 -4.15 0.89 33.01
N THR A 26 -3.32 1.79 33.53
CA THR A 26 -2.50 2.70 32.71
C THR A 26 -1.57 1.91 31.79
N GLN A 27 -0.87 0.92 32.32
CA GLN A 27 0.03 0.07 31.54
C GLN A 27 -0.73 -0.70 30.46
N SER A 28 -1.92 -1.25 30.77
CA SER A 28 -2.75 -1.93 29.77
C SER A 28 -3.19 -0.99 28.65
N ASN A 29 -3.65 0.23 28.99
CA ASN A 29 -4.06 1.23 27.99
C ASN A 29 -2.88 1.63 27.08
N PHE A 30 -1.68 1.80 27.63
CA PHE A 30 -0.47 2.04 26.83
C PHE A 30 -0.12 0.85 25.94
N THR A 31 -0.20 -0.36 26.46
CA THR A 31 0.09 -1.57 25.68
C THR A 31 -0.88 -1.70 24.51
N GLU A 32 -2.18 -1.47 24.72
CA GLU A 32 -3.18 -1.47 23.65
C GLU A 32 -2.90 -0.37 22.61
N LEU A 33 -2.58 0.84 23.05
CA LEU A 33 -2.26 1.96 22.17
C LEU A 33 -1.02 1.68 21.29
N TYR A 34 0.02 1.09 21.90
CA TYR A 34 1.21 0.69 21.15
C TYR A 34 0.93 -0.48 20.20
N ALA A 35 0.13 -1.47 20.62
CA ALA A 35 -0.25 -2.60 19.77
C ALA A 35 -1.04 -2.13 18.54
N ASP A 36 -1.99 -1.22 18.70
CA ASP A 36 -2.77 -0.67 17.61
C ASP A 36 -1.90 0.14 16.62
N ASN A 37 -0.97 0.95 17.12
CA ASN A 37 -0.05 1.69 16.26
C ASN A 37 0.91 0.77 15.49
N LEU A 38 1.38 -0.30 16.11
CA LEU A 38 2.24 -1.30 15.45
C LEU A 38 1.45 -2.20 14.49
N GLN A 39 0.15 -2.40 14.71
CA GLN A 39 -0.71 -3.19 13.83
C GLN A 39 -1.14 -2.46 12.56
N SER A 40 -0.98 -1.14 12.50
CA SER A 40 -1.35 -0.36 11.30
C SER A 40 -0.36 -0.51 10.14
N THR A 41 0.83 -1.02 10.39
CA THR A 41 1.92 -1.09 9.42
C THR A 41 2.47 -2.51 9.27
N ILE A 42 2.70 -2.95 8.02
CA ILE A 42 3.38 -4.20 7.68
C ILE A 42 4.66 -3.85 6.92
N VAL A 43 5.82 -4.28 7.43
CA VAL A 43 7.09 -4.13 6.70
C VAL A 43 7.23 -5.29 5.73
N ALA A 44 7.20 -4.98 4.44
CA ALA A 44 7.41 -5.93 3.36
C ALA A 44 8.88 -5.88 2.90
N ASN A 45 9.55 -7.02 2.98
CA ASN A 45 10.92 -7.22 2.48
C ASN A 45 11.01 -8.52 1.70
N GLN A 46 12.15 -8.79 1.06
CA GLN A 46 12.30 -10.00 0.25
C GLN A 46 12.09 -11.29 1.04
N GLY A 47 12.44 -11.31 2.33
CA GLY A 47 12.32 -12.50 3.19
C GLY A 47 10.89 -12.88 3.55
N ASN A 48 9.94 -11.93 3.49
CA ASN A 48 8.53 -12.17 3.80
C ASN A 48 7.57 -11.85 2.62
N LEU A 49 8.10 -11.74 1.41
CA LEU A 49 7.35 -11.35 0.22
C LEU A 49 6.07 -12.17 0.02
N SER A 50 6.15 -13.49 0.15
CA SER A 50 5.01 -14.40 -0.07
C SER A 50 3.91 -14.32 1.01
N THR A 51 4.21 -13.76 2.16
CA THR A 51 3.25 -13.60 3.27
C THR A 51 2.80 -12.15 3.46
N THR A 52 3.36 -11.24 2.66
CA THR A 52 3.00 -9.81 2.64
C THR A 52 2.40 -9.45 1.28
N LEU A 53 3.13 -8.70 0.45
CA LEU A 53 2.64 -8.19 -0.84
C LEU A 53 2.36 -9.29 -1.88
N GLY A 54 3.04 -10.43 -1.84
CA GLY A 54 2.75 -11.60 -2.66
C GLY A 54 1.73 -12.57 -2.06
N GLY A 55 1.17 -12.24 -0.91
CA GLY A 55 0.15 -13.01 -0.20
C GLY A 55 -1.21 -12.32 -0.20
N THR A 56 -2.02 -12.61 0.81
CA THR A 56 -3.31 -11.93 1.00
C THR A 56 -3.10 -10.55 1.60
N ILE A 57 -3.53 -9.52 0.88
CA ILE A 57 -3.44 -8.13 1.33
C ILE A 57 -4.50 -7.83 2.41
N ASP A 58 -4.06 -7.29 3.53
CA ASP A 58 -4.91 -6.69 4.55
C ASP A 58 -5.09 -5.19 4.25
N SER A 59 -6.23 -4.81 3.71
CA SER A 59 -6.53 -3.44 3.31
C SER A 59 -6.60 -2.42 4.45
N THR A 60 -6.57 -2.89 5.70
CA THR A 60 -6.52 -2.00 6.88
C THR A 60 -5.10 -1.58 7.24
N LYS A 61 -4.09 -2.09 6.52
CA LYS A 61 -2.67 -1.88 6.81
C LYS A 61 -2.00 -0.99 5.76
N VAL A 62 -0.92 -0.34 6.19
CA VAL A 62 0.04 0.30 5.31
C VAL A 62 1.23 -0.63 5.12
N TYR A 63 1.55 -0.95 3.88
CA TYR A 63 2.71 -1.77 3.54
C TYR A 63 3.93 -0.89 3.31
N VAL A 64 4.93 -1.03 4.16
CA VAL A 64 6.21 -0.31 4.03
C VAL A 64 7.19 -1.19 3.29
N ILE A 65 7.65 -0.70 2.13
CA ILE A 65 8.64 -1.42 1.30
C ILE A 65 10.03 -1.20 1.89
N ASP A 66 10.62 -2.26 2.41
CA ASP A 66 11.97 -2.27 2.98
C ASP A 66 12.97 -2.94 2.01
N GLY A 67 13.67 -2.12 1.27
CA GLY A 67 14.65 -2.54 0.28
C GLY A 67 14.05 -2.93 -1.07
N ILE A 68 14.64 -3.93 -1.71
CA ILE A 68 14.23 -4.44 -3.03
C ILE A 68 13.35 -5.68 -2.86
N LEU A 69 12.17 -5.64 -3.46
CA LEU A 69 11.25 -6.77 -3.56
C LEU A 69 11.34 -7.35 -4.98
N ASP A 70 12.02 -8.46 -5.12
CA ASP A 70 12.20 -9.15 -6.41
C ASP A 70 11.16 -10.26 -6.57
N PHE A 71 10.24 -10.04 -7.50
CA PHE A 71 9.20 -11.00 -7.87
C PHE A 71 9.65 -12.00 -8.97
N THR A 72 10.85 -11.82 -9.55
CA THR A 72 11.36 -12.66 -10.64
C THR A 72 11.41 -14.13 -10.23
N GLY A 73 10.80 -15.01 -11.03
CA GLY A 73 10.78 -16.46 -10.80
C GLY A 73 9.94 -16.91 -9.60
N THR A 74 9.23 -16.02 -8.92
CA THR A 74 8.43 -16.39 -7.74
C THR A 74 7.05 -16.93 -8.10
N GLY A 75 6.51 -16.54 -9.26
CA GLY A 75 5.11 -16.79 -9.64
C GLY A 75 4.08 -16.02 -8.82
N LEU A 76 4.53 -15.10 -7.95
CA LEU A 76 3.67 -14.24 -7.12
C LEU A 76 3.37 -12.93 -7.86
N ASN A 77 2.28 -12.29 -7.48
CA ASN A 77 1.90 -10.94 -7.87
C ASN A 77 1.24 -10.23 -6.67
N ILE A 78 0.94 -8.96 -6.81
CA ILE A 78 0.22 -8.19 -5.80
C ILE A 78 -1.26 -8.14 -6.20
N GLU A 79 -2.08 -8.99 -5.58
CA GLU A 79 -3.52 -9.02 -5.81
C GLU A 79 -4.22 -8.03 -4.86
N ILE A 80 -4.79 -6.97 -5.43
CA ILE A 80 -5.42 -5.89 -4.67
C ILE A 80 -6.88 -6.24 -4.36
N PRO A 81 -7.28 -6.36 -3.07
CA PRO A 81 -8.65 -6.67 -2.70
C PRO A 81 -9.59 -5.46 -2.88
N SER A 82 -10.89 -5.71 -2.75
CA SER A 82 -11.92 -4.67 -2.80
C SER A 82 -11.81 -3.60 -1.70
N GLY A 83 -11.09 -3.89 -0.62
CA GLY A 83 -10.76 -2.92 0.42
C GLY A 83 -9.58 -2.01 0.08
N GLY A 84 -8.85 -2.30 -1.00
CA GLY A 84 -7.74 -1.48 -1.48
C GLY A 84 -6.36 -1.87 -0.97
N LEU A 85 -5.37 -1.06 -1.34
CA LEU A 85 -3.96 -1.24 -0.98
C LEU A 85 -3.33 0.12 -0.70
N ASN A 86 -2.59 0.23 0.39
CA ASN A 86 -1.77 1.39 0.70
C ASN A 86 -0.32 0.96 0.88
N MET A 87 0.58 1.53 0.06
CA MET A 87 2.01 1.22 0.06
C MET A 87 2.87 2.47 0.14
N VAL A 88 3.96 2.38 0.90
CA VAL A 88 4.94 3.46 1.01
C VAL A 88 6.36 2.89 1.00
N GLY A 89 7.23 3.53 0.25
CA GLY A 89 8.68 3.31 0.32
C GLY A 89 9.37 4.38 1.16
N SER A 90 10.68 4.24 1.34
CA SER A 90 11.51 5.29 1.93
C SER A 90 11.95 6.31 0.89
N THR A 91 12.44 5.84 -0.23
CA THR A 91 12.77 6.59 -1.45
C THR A 91 12.78 5.64 -2.64
N PHE A 92 12.63 6.17 -3.86
CA PHE A 92 12.70 5.36 -5.09
C PHE A 92 14.10 4.77 -5.40
N ASP A 93 15.16 5.22 -4.72
CA ASP A 93 16.50 4.63 -4.86
C ASP A 93 16.68 3.40 -3.95
N VAL A 94 15.96 3.35 -2.83
CA VAL A 94 16.07 2.30 -1.81
C VAL A 94 14.94 1.29 -1.90
N SER A 95 13.70 1.79 -1.96
CA SER A 95 12.50 0.95 -2.00
C SER A 95 12.12 0.66 -3.44
N LYS A 96 12.25 -0.61 -3.87
CA LYS A 96 11.98 -1.01 -5.25
C LYS A 96 11.16 -2.28 -5.32
N ILE A 97 10.34 -2.38 -6.36
CA ILE A 97 9.65 -3.61 -6.75
C ILE A 97 10.12 -3.96 -8.15
N ILE A 98 10.71 -5.13 -8.31
CA ILE A 98 11.28 -5.55 -9.59
C ILE A 98 10.74 -6.90 -10.05
N CYS A 99 10.61 -7.09 -11.37
CA CYS A 99 10.34 -8.38 -12.01
C CYS A 99 10.81 -8.37 -13.45
N SER A 100 11.55 -9.41 -13.85
CA SER A 100 12.01 -9.60 -15.23
C SER A 100 11.33 -10.75 -15.97
N ASP A 101 10.31 -11.36 -15.38
CA ASP A 101 9.59 -12.47 -16.00
C ASP A 101 8.76 -12.02 -17.20
N ALA A 102 8.78 -12.76 -18.28
CA ALA A 102 7.98 -12.48 -19.47
C ALA A 102 6.49 -12.74 -19.23
N GLY A 103 5.62 -11.88 -19.78
CA GLY A 103 4.17 -12.00 -19.67
C GLY A 103 3.63 -11.79 -18.24
N TYR A 104 4.42 -11.20 -17.38
CA TYR A 104 4.08 -10.99 -15.97
C TYR A 104 3.21 -9.74 -15.76
N THR A 105 2.34 -9.79 -14.76
CA THR A 105 1.58 -8.61 -14.29
C THR A 105 1.80 -8.42 -12.80
N LEU A 106 2.32 -7.26 -12.42
CA LEU A 106 2.68 -7.00 -11.02
C LEU A 106 1.45 -6.78 -10.14
N PHE A 107 0.58 -5.84 -10.52
CA PHE A 107 -0.63 -5.52 -9.76
C PHE A 107 -1.86 -6.01 -10.49
N THR A 108 -2.65 -6.82 -9.81
CA THR A 108 -3.92 -7.36 -10.33
C THR A 108 -5.06 -7.05 -9.36
N SER A 109 -6.28 -7.02 -9.86
CA SER A 109 -7.46 -6.94 -8.99
C SER A 109 -7.90 -8.31 -8.54
N ALA A 110 -8.33 -8.42 -7.29
CA ALA A 110 -9.03 -9.61 -6.81
C ALA A 110 -10.36 -9.81 -7.55
N VAL A 111 -10.94 -11.00 -7.40
CA VAL A 111 -12.27 -11.29 -7.93
C VAL A 111 -13.29 -10.32 -7.33
N GLY A 112 -14.01 -9.61 -8.18
CA GLY A 112 -14.95 -8.57 -7.78
C GLY A 112 -14.40 -7.14 -7.84
N GLY A 113 -13.13 -6.98 -8.21
CA GLY A 113 -12.49 -5.69 -8.38
C GLY A 113 -11.61 -5.29 -7.20
N SER A 114 -10.82 -4.23 -7.41
CA SER A 114 -9.94 -3.63 -6.40
C SER A 114 -10.55 -2.35 -5.82
N GLY A 115 -10.23 -2.06 -4.55
CA GLY A 115 -10.54 -0.79 -3.90
C GLY A 115 -9.52 0.30 -4.22
N ASP A 116 -9.42 1.30 -3.33
CA ASP A 116 -8.45 2.39 -3.47
C ASP A 116 -7.02 1.86 -3.54
N VAL A 117 -6.23 2.43 -4.44
CA VAL A 117 -4.80 2.11 -4.56
C VAL A 117 -3.99 3.37 -4.29
N LEU A 118 -3.26 3.34 -3.19
CA LEU A 118 -2.42 4.45 -2.74
C LEU A 118 -0.97 4.01 -2.71
N GLY A 119 -0.09 4.77 -3.36
CA GLY A 119 1.34 4.46 -3.43
C GLY A 119 2.22 5.69 -3.29
N GLN A 120 3.37 5.55 -2.59
CA GLN A 120 4.29 6.65 -2.39
C GLN A 120 5.74 6.21 -2.25
N ASP A 121 6.68 6.98 -2.83
CA ASP A 121 8.12 6.95 -2.58
C ASP A 121 8.84 5.63 -2.89
N TYR A 122 8.51 4.97 -4.00
CA TYR A 122 9.22 3.76 -4.44
C TYR A 122 9.42 3.70 -5.95
N ALA A 123 10.26 2.77 -6.41
CA ALA A 123 10.43 2.49 -7.83
C ALA A 123 9.80 1.17 -8.24
N VAL A 124 9.41 1.07 -9.51
CA VAL A 124 8.89 -0.14 -10.14
C VAL A 124 9.70 -0.43 -11.40
N GLU A 125 10.17 -1.66 -11.54
CA GLU A 125 11.00 -2.14 -12.67
C GLU A 125 10.43 -3.48 -13.19
N VAL A 126 9.42 -3.45 -14.05
CA VAL A 126 8.81 -4.64 -14.67
C VAL A 126 9.24 -4.71 -16.12
N THR A 127 10.36 -5.40 -16.36
CA THR A 127 11.12 -5.34 -17.62
C THR A 127 10.94 -6.53 -18.55
N GLY A 128 10.27 -7.60 -18.13
CA GLY A 128 10.06 -8.79 -18.92
C GLY A 128 9.27 -8.52 -20.21
N SER A 129 9.58 -9.22 -21.28
CA SER A 129 8.86 -9.06 -22.55
C SER A 129 7.38 -9.38 -22.41
N GLY A 130 6.50 -8.44 -22.82
CA GLY A 130 5.03 -8.59 -22.70
C GLY A 130 4.53 -8.51 -21.26
N SER A 131 5.37 -8.09 -20.30
CA SER A 131 4.95 -7.84 -18.94
C SER A 131 4.35 -6.45 -18.78
N GLN A 132 3.59 -6.27 -17.71
CA GLN A 132 2.94 -5.00 -17.39
C GLN A 132 2.90 -4.77 -15.88
N VAL A 133 2.84 -3.49 -15.49
CA VAL A 133 2.74 -3.12 -14.08
C VAL A 133 1.32 -3.34 -13.56
N TYR A 134 0.31 -2.86 -14.27
CA TYR A 134 -1.08 -2.84 -13.82
C TYR A 134 -2.01 -3.62 -14.74
N ASN A 135 -2.91 -4.39 -14.13
CA ASN A 135 -4.14 -4.87 -14.72
C ASN A 135 -5.23 -4.75 -13.66
N LEU A 136 -5.75 -3.52 -13.51
CA LEU A 136 -6.63 -3.16 -12.41
C LEU A 136 -8.03 -2.82 -12.89
N THR A 137 -9.01 -3.25 -12.11
CA THR A 137 -10.43 -2.94 -12.35
C THR A 137 -11.10 -2.60 -11.03
N ASP A 138 -11.66 -1.40 -10.93
CA ASP A 138 -12.63 -1.04 -9.89
C ASP A 138 -14.04 -1.35 -10.41
N ALA A 139 -14.72 -2.31 -9.80
CA ALA A 139 -16.08 -2.69 -10.17
C ALA A 139 -17.14 -1.71 -9.65
N THR A 140 -16.80 -0.83 -8.73
CA THR A 140 -17.73 0.10 -8.09
C THR A 140 -17.82 1.45 -8.78
N GLY A 141 -16.76 1.90 -9.43
CA GLY A 141 -16.64 3.21 -10.04
C GLY A 141 -16.51 4.38 -9.04
N PHE A 142 -16.10 4.09 -7.80
CA PHE A 142 -15.97 5.09 -6.74
C PHE A 142 -14.58 5.24 -6.16
N ASN A 143 -13.70 4.27 -6.43
CA ASN A 143 -12.36 4.22 -5.84
C ASN A 143 -11.38 5.14 -6.57
N ALA A 144 -10.31 5.47 -5.86
CA ALA A 144 -9.21 6.28 -6.34
C ALA A 144 -7.96 5.42 -6.64
N PHE A 145 -7.20 5.86 -7.64
CA PHE A 145 -5.88 5.34 -7.95
C PHE A 145 -4.91 6.51 -7.82
N GLU A 146 -4.19 6.56 -6.71
CA GLU A 146 -3.37 7.71 -6.35
C GLU A 146 -1.94 7.31 -6.06
N PHE A 147 -1.00 7.94 -6.75
CA PHE A 147 0.43 7.78 -6.52
C PHE A 147 1.12 9.10 -6.26
N SER A 148 2.20 9.04 -5.51
CA SER A 148 3.05 10.18 -5.25
C SER A 148 4.52 9.76 -5.31
N ARG A 149 5.27 10.39 -6.19
CA ARG A 149 6.71 10.15 -6.33
C ARG A 149 7.06 8.68 -6.62
N ILE A 150 6.45 8.10 -7.66
CA ILE A 150 6.77 6.76 -8.14
C ILE A 150 7.69 6.87 -9.36
N ASN A 151 8.76 6.07 -9.38
CA ASN A 151 9.61 5.92 -10.55
C ASN A 151 9.31 4.60 -11.24
N TYR A 152 8.95 4.67 -12.53
CA TYR A 152 8.82 3.51 -13.40
C TYR A 152 10.07 3.41 -14.27
N ASN A 153 10.97 2.50 -13.93
CA ASN A 153 12.26 2.36 -14.61
C ASN A 153 12.15 1.22 -15.64
N ASP A 154 12.28 1.58 -16.91
CA ASP A 154 12.33 0.64 -18.05
C ASP A 154 11.23 -0.42 -18.07
N CYS A 155 10.05 -0.11 -17.55
CA CYS A 155 8.91 -1.01 -17.60
C CYS A 155 8.50 -1.30 -19.04
N SER A 156 8.22 -2.57 -19.37
CA SER A 156 7.77 -2.96 -20.71
C SER A 156 6.42 -2.36 -21.08
N SER A 157 5.51 -2.27 -20.11
CA SER A 157 4.23 -1.58 -20.20
C SER A 157 3.76 -1.19 -18.79
N LEU A 158 3.04 -0.12 -18.64
CA LEU A 158 2.30 0.16 -17.41
C LEU A 158 0.96 -0.59 -17.35
N GLY A 159 0.46 -1.06 -18.48
CA GLY A 159 -0.76 -1.87 -18.56
C GLY A 159 -2.04 -1.05 -18.54
N SER A 160 -3.07 -1.53 -17.85
CA SER A 160 -4.40 -0.92 -17.87
C SER A 160 -4.99 -0.74 -16.49
N ILE A 161 -5.74 0.35 -16.33
CA ILE A 161 -6.49 0.72 -15.13
C ILE A 161 -7.91 1.06 -15.57
N SER A 162 -8.89 0.34 -15.04
CA SER A 162 -10.28 0.42 -15.48
C SER A 162 -11.23 0.70 -14.33
N GLY A 163 -12.24 1.51 -14.58
CA GLY A 163 -13.38 1.72 -13.68
C GLY A 163 -13.13 2.68 -12.51
N TYR A 164 -11.90 3.08 -12.27
CA TYR A 164 -11.60 4.04 -11.20
C TYR A 164 -12.19 5.42 -11.50
N ARG A 165 -12.60 6.09 -10.43
CA ARG A 165 -13.19 7.43 -10.53
C ARG A 165 -12.14 8.53 -10.64
N GLN A 166 -11.03 8.37 -9.95
CA GLN A 166 -9.98 9.37 -9.85
C GLN A 166 -8.60 8.74 -10.00
N GLY A 167 -7.75 9.38 -10.80
CA GLY A 167 -6.33 9.08 -10.87
C GLY A 167 -5.53 10.32 -10.52
N LEU A 168 -4.51 10.18 -9.69
CA LEU A 168 -3.66 11.26 -9.25
C LEU A 168 -2.21 10.79 -9.13
N GLU A 169 -1.30 11.49 -9.79
CA GLU A 169 0.13 11.44 -9.53
C GLU A 169 0.58 12.79 -9.01
N VAL A 170 1.14 12.84 -7.82
CA VAL A 170 1.62 14.07 -7.19
C VAL A 170 3.12 13.99 -6.93
N GLY A 171 3.84 15.02 -7.30
CA GLY A 171 5.28 15.11 -7.13
C GLY A 171 6.06 14.58 -8.33
N THR A 172 7.35 14.31 -8.14
CA THR A 172 8.23 13.90 -9.24
C THR A 172 8.11 12.41 -9.50
N GLY A 173 7.22 12.01 -10.40
CA GLY A 173 7.24 10.67 -11.01
C GLY A 173 8.22 10.65 -12.17
N ARG A 174 8.94 9.54 -12.37
CA ARG A 174 9.81 9.33 -13.53
C ARG A 174 9.33 8.13 -14.32
N PHE A 175 9.28 8.32 -15.63
CA PHE A 175 8.97 7.25 -16.58
C PHE A 175 10.20 7.02 -17.44
N GLY A 176 10.99 6.00 -17.13
CA GLY A 176 12.09 5.55 -17.97
C GLY A 176 11.57 4.71 -19.14
N GLY A 177 12.11 4.92 -20.32
CA GLY A 177 11.69 4.23 -21.54
C GLY A 177 10.43 4.86 -22.16
N LYS A 178 9.57 4.03 -22.76
CA LYS A 178 8.30 4.45 -23.38
C LYS A 178 7.16 3.55 -22.92
N PRO A 179 6.86 3.47 -21.63
CA PRO A 179 5.77 2.63 -21.16
C PRO A 179 4.42 3.20 -21.60
N GLU A 180 3.53 2.31 -22.00
CA GLU A 180 2.13 2.67 -22.31
C GLU A 180 1.25 2.37 -21.10
N LEU A 181 0.35 3.32 -20.78
CA LEU A 181 -0.70 3.18 -19.77
C LEU A 181 -2.06 3.41 -20.40
N GLU A 182 -2.95 2.45 -20.29
CA GLU A 182 -4.33 2.56 -20.73
C GLU A 182 -5.27 2.86 -19.56
N LEU A 183 -5.98 4.00 -19.63
CA LEU A 183 -7.02 4.39 -18.67
C LEU A 183 -8.39 4.13 -19.29
N ILE A 184 -9.16 3.20 -18.71
CA ILE A 184 -10.44 2.74 -19.23
C ILE A 184 -11.58 3.19 -18.32
N GLY A 185 -12.65 3.74 -18.90
CA GLY A 185 -13.84 4.14 -18.16
C GLY A 185 -14.06 5.65 -18.07
N THR A 186 -14.89 6.06 -17.13
CA THR A 186 -15.23 7.49 -16.90
C THR A 186 -14.46 8.01 -15.69
N TRP A 187 -13.47 8.83 -15.93
CA TRP A 187 -12.66 9.47 -14.91
C TRP A 187 -13.22 10.85 -14.57
N VAL A 188 -13.43 11.11 -13.29
CA VAL A 188 -13.90 12.42 -12.80
C VAL A 188 -12.74 13.41 -12.65
N GLY A 189 -11.54 12.91 -12.44
CA GLY A 189 -10.32 13.69 -12.37
C GLY A 189 -9.11 12.81 -12.67
N GLY A 190 -8.14 13.36 -13.38
CA GLY A 190 -6.84 12.76 -13.61
C GLY A 190 -5.83 13.88 -13.66
N TYR A 191 -4.87 13.85 -12.75
CA TYR A 191 -3.84 14.88 -12.66
C TYR A 191 -2.47 14.20 -12.62
N PHE A 192 -1.63 14.54 -13.59
CA PHE A 192 -0.21 14.22 -13.56
C PHE A 192 0.54 15.54 -13.35
N ILE A 193 1.05 15.75 -12.13
CA ILE A 193 1.73 16.96 -11.74
C ILE A 193 3.20 16.63 -11.53
N ASP A 194 4.10 17.42 -12.14
CA ASP A 194 5.56 17.26 -12.01
C ASP A 194 6.12 15.90 -12.48
N THR A 195 5.57 15.35 -13.55
CA THR A 195 6.14 14.16 -14.18
C THR A 195 7.30 14.53 -15.09
N SER A 196 8.41 13.78 -15.03
CA SER A 196 9.48 13.84 -16.02
C SER A 196 9.59 12.52 -16.78
N ILE A 197 9.58 12.62 -18.09
CA ILE A 197 9.90 11.50 -18.99
C ILE A 197 11.40 11.58 -19.27
N VAL A 198 12.14 10.52 -18.97
CA VAL A 198 13.59 10.45 -19.14
C VAL A 198 13.92 9.45 -20.22
#